data_9cd93f69c5e7a7c335db2142e8e783ea
#
_entry.id   9cd93f69c5e7a7c335db2142e8e783ea
#
_cell.length_a   1.000
_cell.length_b   1.000
_cell.length_c   1.000
_cell.angle_alpha   90.00
_cell.angle_beta   90.00
_cell.angle_gamma   90.00
#
_symmetry.space_group_name_H-M   'P 1'
#
loop_
_entity.id
_entity.type
_entity.pdbx_description
1 polymer ?
#
loop_
_entity_poly.entity_id
_entity_poly.type
_entity_poly.pdbx_seq_one_letter_code
_entity_poly.pdbx_strand_id
1 'polypeptide(L)'
;MKLRLLATIMAVLASAHTARAQAMFPSETDNAALRYWFALGEVQEPSDDATRRLFEETTAGRVAWDESKLGPILDFNEDALRTMQQATKLPECNWGFEYRNGAAIPPWFALRARLLSRLNELQGIRDMAHGDSGTAVNTWLAGVHFGQDMSRSGPVIAALTAHAIILDNLQPLRDSAQQGKLNEEQKAELSVVVKTIPEDGFDWGVAWGVEFAIGDQFLQKSRTARKPESDDKIRAYEEYMLAAQAVLRETPAEAESRIADLEPNLRRLGKVEQNLIPSLRGTNEARIRLVTARDELMQALSTK
;
A
#
# COMPACT_ATOMS: atom_id res chain seq x y z
N MET A 1 53.76 -2.89 34.06
CA MET A 1 53.68 -3.62 32.77
C MET A 1 52.57 -4.66 32.73
N LYS A 2 52.39 -5.50 33.78
CA LYS A 2 51.37 -6.58 33.81
C LYS A 2 49.90 -6.08 33.74
N LEU A 3 49.56 -4.93 34.35
CA LEU A 3 48.19 -4.39 34.34
C LEU A 3 47.74 -3.92 32.94
N ARG A 4 48.64 -3.31 32.14
CA ARG A 4 48.34 -2.86 30.79
C ARG A 4 48.12 -4.02 29.81
N LEU A 5 48.84 -5.13 30.00
CA LEU A 5 48.69 -6.34 29.21
C LEU A 5 47.32 -7.00 29.44
N LEU A 6 46.89 -7.06 30.73
CA LEU A 6 45.56 -7.61 31.07
C LEU A 6 44.41 -6.80 30.49
N ALA A 7 44.50 -5.45 30.54
CA ALA A 7 43.49 -4.56 29.93
C ALA A 7 43.40 -4.74 28.42
N THR A 8 44.52 -4.91 27.73
CA THR A 8 44.53 -5.12 26.27
C THR A 8 43.93 -6.49 25.92
N ILE A 9 44.22 -7.53 26.67
CA ILE A 9 43.66 -8.88 26.43
C ILE A 9 42.15 -8.88 26.68
N MET A 10 41.66 -8.21 27.73
CA MET A 10 40.22 -8.07 27.99
C MET A 10 39.49 -7.27 26.90
N ALA A 11 40.08 -6.22 26.39
CA ALA A 11 39.50 -5.44 25.29
C ALA A 11 39.43 -6.25 23.97
N VAL A 12 40.45 -7.05 23.66
CA VAL A 12 40.46 -7.92 22.48
C VAL A 12 39.46 -9.06 22.61
N LEU A 13 39.31 -9.65 23.80
CA LEU A 13 38.31 -10.69 24.06
C LEU A 13 36.86 -10.12 23.98
N ALA A 14 36.64 -8.93 24.52
CA ALA A 14 35.34 -8.27 24.42
C ALA A 14 34.99 -7.95 22.94
N SER A 15 35.95 -7.46 22.16
CA SER A 15 35.76 -7.18 20.72
C SER A 15 35.50 -8.46 19.92
N ALA A 16 36.16 -9.56 20.26
CA ALA A 16 35.96 -10.85 19.60
C ALA A 16 34.58 -11.47 19.93
N HIS A 17 34.04 -11.23 21.13
CA HIS A 17 32.71 -11.70 21.50
C HIS A 17 31.60 -10.90 20.80
N THR A 18 31.76 -9.58 20.65
CA THR A 18 30.79 -8.74 19.92
C THR A 18 30.79 -9.04 18.42
N ALA A 19 31.98 -9.25 17.81
CA ALA A 19 32.10 -9.65 16.41
C ALA A 19 31.52 -11.05 16.14
N ARG A 20 31.66 -12.00 17.09
CA ARG A 20 31.06 -13.34 16.97
C ARG A 20 29.53 -13.32 17.14
N ALA A 21 28.99 -12.48 18.01
CA ALA A 21 27.55 -12.32 18.17
C ALA A 21 26.92 -11.72 16.88
N GLN A 22 27.57 -10.75 16.26
CA GLN A 22 27.13 -10.19 14.98
C GLN A 22 27.21 -11.19 13.81
N ALA A 23 28.15 -12.13 13.84
CA ALA A 23 28.25 -13.18 12.82
C ALA A 23 27.25 -14.33 13.01
N MET A 24 26.57 -14.41 14.15
CA MET A 24 25.61 -15.47 14.47
C MET A 24 24.20 -15.19 13.93
N PHE A 25 23.88 -13.93 13.65
CA PHE A 25 22.60 -13.52 13.08
C PHE A 25 22.84 -12.89 11.71
N PRO A 26 22.07 -13.27 10.69
CA PRO A 26 22.12 -12.55 9.41
C PRO A 26 21.77 -11.08 9.65
N SER A 27 22.36 -10.19 8.82
CA SER A 27 21.99 -8.77 8.84
C SER A 27 20.46 -8.64 8.67
N GLU A 28 19.86 -7.68 9.37
CA GLU A 28 18.46 -7.36 9.14
C GLU A 28 18.25 -6.98 7.68
N THR A 29 17.10 -7.38 7.14
CA THR A 29 16.74 -7.03 5.77
C THR A 29 16.34 -5.57 5.68
N ASP A 30 16.76 -4.89 4.61
CA ASP A 30 16.30 -3.55 4.25
C ASP A 30 15.01 -3.60 3.40
N ASN A 31 14.55 -4.80 3.02
CA ASN A 31 13.37 -5.00 2.20
C ASN A 31 12.10 -5.18 3.04
N ALA A 32 11.24 -4.17 3.06
CA ALA A 32 9.96 -4.14 3.74
C ALA A 32 9.03 -5.30 3.33
N ALA A 33 9.05 -5.70 2.06
CA ALA A 33 8.17 -6.74 1.55
C ALA A 33 8.33 -8.08 2.29
N LEU A 34 9.54 -8.43 2.74
CA LEU A 34 9.76 -9.66 3.51
C LEU A 34 9.04 -9.62 4.86
N ARG A 35 9.00 -8.47 5.53
CA ARG A 35 8.25 -8.28 6.77
C ARG A 35 6.75 -8.25 6.50
N TYR A 36 6.32 -7.60 5.42
CA TYR A 36 4.91 -7.62 5.02
C TYR A 36 4.42 -9.03 4.73
N TRP A 37 5.22 -9.88 4.06
CA TRP A 37 4.86 -11.28 3.83
C TRP A 37 4.60 -12.02 5.13
N PHE A 38 5.42 -11.78 6.16
CA PHE A 38 5.20 -12.35 7.49
C PHE A 38 3.87 -11.84 8.10
N ALA A 39 3.67 -10.51 8.14
CA ALA A 39 2.45 -9.92 8.67
C ALA A 39 1.18 -10.41 7.94
N LEU A 40 1.24 -10.53 6.60
CA LEU A 40 0.15 -11.07 5.80
C LEU A 40 -0.13 -12.55 6.07
N GLY A 41 0.90 -13.31 6.48
CA GLY A 41 0.74 -14.70 6.89
C GLY A 41 0.02 -14.86 8.22
N GLU A 42 0.29 -13.96 9.18
CA GLU A 42 -0.21 -14.02 10.55
C GLU A 42 -1.60 -13.38 10.74
N VAL A 43 -1.95 -12.35 9.93
CA VAL A 43 -3.20 -11.61 10.11
C VAL A 43 -4.44 -12.50 10.04
N GLN A 44 -5.38 -12.30 10.98
CA GLN A 44 -6.61 -13.09 11.08
C GLN A 44 -7.86 -12.21 11.15
N GLU A 45 -8.90 -12.68 10.48
CA GLU A 45 -10.22 -12.05 10.49
C GLU A 45 -10.98 -12.34 11.78
N PRO A 46 -11.95 -11.46 12.17
CA PRO A 46 -12.92 -11.79 13.21
C PRO A 46 -13.67 -13.09 12.87
N SER A 47 -13.80 -13.98 13.86
CA SER A 47 -14.34 -15.33 13.65
C SER A 47 -15.85 -15.37 13.47
N ASP A 48 -16.58 -14.34 13.94
CA ASP A 48 -18.03 -14.27 13.90
C ASP A 48 -18.57 -13.03 13.18
N ASP A 49 -19.78 -13.14 12.63
CA ASP A 49 -20.40 -12.11 11.82
C ASP A 49 -20.77 -10.84 12.61
N ALA A 50 -21.08 -10.96 13.90
CA ALA A 50 -21.46 -9.82 14.72
C ALA A 50 -20.24 -8.92 14.97
N THR A 51 -19.11 -9.53 15.30
CA THR A 51 -17.84 -8.85 15.49
C THR A 51 -17.34 -8.25 14.18
N ARG A 52 -17.48 -8.96 13.04
CA ARG A 52 -17.13 -8.44 11.71
C ARG A 52 -17.96 -7.20 11.36
N ARG A 53 -19.28 -7.21 11.62
CA ARG A 53 -20.12 -6.02 11.41
C ARG A 53 -19.71 -4.86 12.30
N LEU A 54 -19.47 -5.11 13.58
CA LEU A 54 -19.02 -4.08 14.50
C LEU A 54 -17.69 -3.45 14.06
N PHE A 55 -16.74 -4.26 13.61
CA PHE A 55 -15.49 -3.82 13.03
C PHE A 55 -15.73 -2.90 11.82
N GLU A 56 -16.61 -3.30 10.88
CA GLU A 56 -16.95 -2.48 9.72
C GLU A 56 -17.66 -1.17 10.07
N GLU A 57 -18.55 -1.19 11.06
CA GLU A 57 -19.26 0.00 11.52
C GLU A 57 -18.34 0.98 12.25
N THR A 58 -17.38 0.45 13.02
CA THR A 58 -16.40 1.27 13.76
C THR A 58 -15.40 1.93 12.84
N THR A 59 -14.82 1.20 11.88
CA THR A 59 -13.90 1.78 10.88
C THR A 59 -14.60 2.77 9.96
N ALA A 60 -15.89 2.57 9.68
CA ALA A 60 -16.71 3.55 8.94
C ALA A 60 -17.14 4.77 9.79
N GLY A 61 -16.72 4.88 11.05
CA GLY A 61 -17.07 5.99 11.95
C GLY A 61 -18.54 6.02 12.39
N ARG A 62 -19.32 4.94 12.14
CA ARG A 62 -20.76 4.88 12.49
C ARG A 62 -21.02 4.45 13.93
N VAL A 63 -20.07 3.72 14.52
CA VAL A 63 -20.15 3.23 15.90
C VAL A 63 -18.84 3.61 16.61
N ALA A 64 -18.94 4.02 17.88
CA ALA A 64 -17.78 4.31 18.72
C ALA A 64 -16.99 3.04 19.04
N TRP A 65 -15.72 3.20 19.40
CA TRP A 65 -14.86 2.13 19.86
C TRP A 65 -15.46 1.36 21.05
N ASP A 66 -15.44 0.03 20.99
CA ASP A 66 -15.85 -0.88 22.08
C ASP A 66 -14.69 -1.82 22.41
N GLU A 67 -13.93 -1.49 23.47
CA GLU A 67 -12.75 -2.25 23.90
C GLU A 67 -13.10 -3.71 24.19
N SER A 68 -14.25 -3.97 24.79
CA SER A 68 -14.62 -5.32 25.21
C SER A 68 -14.86 -6.27 24.03
N LYS A 69 -15.27 -5.74 22.88
CA LYS A 69 -15.57 -6.53 21.68
C LYS A 69 -14.47 -6.50 20.63
N LEU A 70 -13.82 -5.36 20.44
CA LEU A 70 -12.84 -5.15 19.38
C LEU A 70 -11.39 -5.27 19.87
N GLY A 71 -11.14 -5.01 21.19
CA GLY A 71 -9.81 -5.18 21.79
C GLY A 71 -9.20 -6.56 21.54
N PRO A 72 -9.91 -7.67 21.81
CA PRO A 72 -9.37 -9.02 21.59
C PRO A 72 -8.94 -9.31 20.15
N ILE A 73 -9.56 -8.66 19.14
CA ILE A 73 -9.17 -8.82 17.73
C ILE A 73 -7.81 -8.19 17.48
N LEU A 74 -7.59 -6.98 18.02
CA LEU A 74 -6.32 -6.27 17.89
C LEU A 74 -5.22 -6.95 18.68
N ASP A 75 -5.51 -7.39 19.90
CA ASP A 75 -4.55 -8.13 20.75
C ASP A 75 -4.09 -9.42 20.06
N PHE A 76 -5.00 -10.13 19.39
CA PHE A 76 -4.68 -11.32 18.62
C PHE A 76 -3.81 -11.04 17.40
N ASN A 77 -3.97 -9.86 16.77
CA ASN A 77 -3.24 -9.43 15.58
C ASN A 77 -2.03 -8.51 15.90
N GLU A 78 -1.67 -8.35 17.19
CA GLU A 78 -0.62 -7.41 17.62
C GLU A 78 0.70 -7.60 16.88
N ASP A 79 1.16 -8.85 16.75
CA ASP A 79 2.43 -9.17 16.09
C ASP A 79 2.42 -8.84 14.61
N ALA A 80 1.31 -9.11 13.92
CA ALA A 80 1.14 -8.77 12.51
C ALA A 80 1.15 -7.24 12.31
N LEU A 81 0.42 -6.49 13.16
CA LEU A 81 0.36 -5.03 13.11
C LEU A 81 1.73 -4.40 13.41
N ARG A 82 2.40 -4.84 14.48
CA ARG A 82 3.73 -4.37 14.84
C ARG A 82 4.73 -4.63 13.72
N THR A 83 4.71 -5.81 13.11
CA THR A 83 5.59 -6.19 12.00
C THR A 83 5.34 -5.32 10.77
N MET A 84 4.08 -5.06 10.42
CA MET A 84 3.70 -4.16 9.33
C MET A 84 4.21 -2.74 9.60
N GLN A 85 3.98 -2.18 10.79
CA GLN A 85 4.42 -0.84 11.15
C GLN A 85 5.95 -0.70 11.20
N GLN A 86 6.68 -1.76 11.58
CA GLN A 86 8.14 -1.77 11.48
C GLN A 86 8.61 -1.82 10.03
N ALA A 87 7.92 -2.58 9.18
CA ALA A 87 8.25 -2.68 7.76
C ALA A 87 8.18 -1.32 7.04
N THR A 88 7.20 -0.46 7.38
CA THR A 88 7.06 0.87 6.75
C THR A 88 8.26 1.81 6.99
N LYS A 89 9.15 1.47 7.91
CA LYS A 89 10.37 2.24 8.21
C LYS A 89 11.59 1.80 7.38
N LEU A 90 11.45 0.72 6.62
CA LEU A 90 12.54 0.19 5.80
C LEU A 90 12.61 0.92 4.45
N PRO A 91 13.83 1.15 3.91
CA PRO A 91 14.02 2.00 2.73
C PRO A 91 13.60 1.33 1.43
N GLU A 92 13.56 0.01 1.37
CA GLU A 92 13.30 -0.75 0.16
C GLU A 92 12.01 -1.58 0.29
N CYS A 93 11.28 -1.72 -0.82
CA CYS A 93 10.15 -2.63 -0.91
C CYS A 93 10.13 -3.32 -2.27
N ASN A 94 10.58 -4.57 -2.29
CA ASN A 94 10.53 -5.44 -3.46
C ASN A 94 9.78 -6.73 -3.11
N TRP A 95 8.59 -6.89 -3.68
CA TRP A 95 7.69 -7.98 -3.39
C TRP A 95 8.10 -9.33 -4.00
N GLY A 96 9.11 -9.34 -4.88
CA GLY A 96 9.63 -10.56 -5.50
C GLY A 96 8.70 -11.20 -6.52
N PHE A 97 7.71 -10.49 -7.06
CA PHE A 97 6.83 -11.03 -8.10
C PHE A 97 7.54 -11.08 -9.46
N GLU A 98 7.50 -12.23 -10.11
CA GLU A 98 8.10 -12.46 -11.43
C GLU A 98 7.07 -12.26 -12.55
N TYR A 99 6.70 -11.01 -12.83
CA TYR A 99 5.68 -10.70 -13.85
C TYR A 99 6.06 -11.14 -15.27
N ARG A 100 7.35 -11.25 -15.58
CA ARG A 100 7.82 -11.76 -16.87
C ARG A 100 7.38 -13.19 -17.15
N ASN A 101 6.99 -13.93 -16.13
CA ASN A 101 6.46 -15.29 -16.25
C ASN A 101 4.93 -15.33 -16.30
N GLY A 102 4.26 -14.18 -16.40
CA GLY A 102 2.80 -14.09 -16.42
C GLY A 102 2.17 -14.39 -15.06
N ALA A 103 2.90 -14.18 -13.97
CA ALA A 103 2.39 -14.39 -12.62
C ALA A 103 1.33 -13.33 -12.29
N ALA A 104 0.09 -13.76 -12.12
CA ALA A 104 -0.94 -12.92 -11.51
C ALA A 104 -0.68 -12.82 -10.01
N ILE A 105 -0.92 -11.64 -9.42
CA ILE A 105 -0.96 -11.51 -7.96
C ILE A 105 -2.08 -12.41 -7.44
N PRO A 106 -1.79 -13.30 -6.49
CA PRO A 106 -2.83 -14.16 -5.92
C PRO A 106 -3.93 -13.30 -5.29
N PRO A 107 -5.22 -13.59 -5.53
CA PRO A 107 -6.32 -12.80 -4.95
C PRO A 107 -6.26 -12.67 -3.42
N TRP A 108 -5.80 -13.71 -2.73
CA TRP A 108 -5.65 -13.70 -1.27
C TRP A 108 -4.65 -12.64 -0.78
N PHE A 109 -3.63 -12.30 -1.56
CA PHE A 109 -2.65 -11.27 -1.20
C PHE A 109 -3.32 -9.90 -1.03
N ALA A 110 -4.13 -9.48 -2.00
CA ALA A 110 -4.87 -8.24 -1.95
C ALA A 110 -5.88 -8.22 -0.78
N LEU A 111 -6.60 -9.34 -0.56
CA LEU A 111 -7.56 -9.46 0.54
C LEU A 111 -6.89 -9.36 1.91
N ARG A 112 -5.76 -10.06 2.12
CA ARG A 112 -5.01 -9.98 3.37
C ARG A 112 -4.39 -8.61 3.60
N ALA A 113 -3.88 -7.96 2.55
CA ALA A 113 -3.38 -6.59 2.64
C ALA A 113 -4.48 -5.61 3.07
N ARG A 114 -5.69 -5.75 2.52
CA ARG A 114 -6.86 -4.96 2.94
C ARG A 114 -7.23 -5.21 4.40
N LEU A 115 -7.25 -6.47 4.83
CA LEU A 115 -7.55 -6.83 6.21
C LEU A 115 -6.52 -6.23 7.17
N LEU A 116 -5.22 -6.40 6.87
CA LEU A 116 -4.12 -5.85 7.69
C LEU A 116 -4.22 -4.33 7.81
N SER A 117 -4.52 -3.64 6.71
CA SER A 117 -4.73 -2.19 6.69
C SER A 117 -5.92 -1.76 7.56
N ARG A 118 -7.04 -2.45 7.47
CA ARG A 118 -8.23 -2.13 8.25
C ARG A 118 -8.05 -2.42 9.75
N LEU A 119 -7.27 -3.44 10.10
CA LEU A 119 -6.88 -3.67 11.49
C LEU A 119 -5.95 -2.56 12.00
N ASN A 120 -5.04 -2.07 11.15
CA ASN A 120 -4.20 -0.91 11.48
C ASN A 120 -5.03 0.37 11.66
N GLU A 121 -6.01 0.60 10.80
CA GLU A 121 -6.99 1.68 10.96
C GLU A 121 -7.71 1.59 12.31
N LEU A 122 -8.19 0.38 12.65
CA LEU A 122 -8.87 0.10 13.92
C LEU A 122 -7.96 0.30 15.14
N GLN A 123 -6.66 -0.06 15.03
CA GLN A 123 -5.68 0.18 16.08
C GLN A 123 -5.52 1.69 16.35
N GLY A 124 -5.43 2.52 15.32
CA GLY A 124 -5.38 3.97 15.50
C GLY A 124 -6.67 4.53 16.11
N ILE A 125 -7.84 3.95 15.81
CA ILE A 125 -9.12 4.31 16.46
C ILE A 125 -9.07 3.95 17.96
N ARG A 126 -8.51 2.79 18.34
CA ARG A 126 -8.26 2.40 19.74
C ARG A 126 -7.37 3.39 20.44
N ASP A 127 -6.21 3.73 19.83
CA ASP A 127 -5.24 4.65 20.40
C ASP A 127 -5.87 6.02 20.65
N MET A 128 -6.64 6.53 19.67
CA MET A 128 -7.38 7.79 19.79
C MET A 128 -8.44 7.74 20.91
N ALA A 129 -9.16 6.62 21.05
CA ALA A 129 -10.16 6.45 22.11
C ALA A 129 -9.54 6.40 23.50
N HIS A 130 -8.30 5.94 23.62
CA HIS A 130 -7.51 5.96 24.86
C HIS A 130 -6.81 7.30 25.13
N GLY A 131 -6.98 8.30 24.25
CA GLY A 131 -6.39 9.64 24.41
C GLY A 131 -4.95 9.76 23.89
N ASP A 132 -4.41 8.73 23.27
CA ASP A 132 -3.07 8.75 22.65
C ASP A 132 -3.16 9.14 21.17
N SER A 133 -3.43 10.42 20.93
CA SER A 133 -3.55 10.97 19.57
C SER A 133 -2.22 10.89 18.78
N GLY A 134 -1.07 10.96 19.47
CA GLY A 134 0.24 10.85 18.81
C GLY A 134 0.46 9.45 18.22
N THR A 135 0.22 8.41 19.00
CA THR A 135 0.30 7.02 18.52
C THR A 135 -0.74 6.76 17.44
N ALA A 136 -1.97 7.25 17.58
CA ALA A 136 -3.02 7.09 16.57
C ALA A 136 -2.60 7.65 15.20
N VAL A 137 -2.06 8.89 15.17
CA VAL A 137 -1.54 9.52 13.94
C VAL A 137 -0.43 8.68 13.30
N ASN A 138 0.55 8.23 14.10
CA ASN A 138 1.65 7.41 13.59
C ASN A 138 1.15 6.06 13.05
N THR A 139 0.17 5.45 13.69
CA THR A 139 -0.48 4.20 13.26
C THR A 139 -1.13 4.38 11.89
N TRP A 140 -1.93 5.43 11.69
CA TRP A 140 -2.56 5.68 10.39
C TRP A 140 -1.55 6.08 9.31
N LEU A 141 -0.52 6.86 9.63
CA LEU A 141 0.57 7.15 8.68
C LEU A 141 1.32 5.87 8.26
N ALA A 142 1.55 4.94 9.16
CA ALA A 142 2.12 3.64 8.80
C ALA A 142 1.20 2.90 7.80
N GLY A 143 -0.13 2.98 7.97
CA GLY A 143 -1.08 2.44 6.99
C GLY A 143 -0.98 3.11 5.61
N VAL A 144 -0.80 4.43 5.55
CA VAL A 144 -0.57 5.15 4.29
C VAL A 144 0.72 4.68 3.62
N HIS A 145 1.83 4.57 4.36
CA HIS A 145 3.10 4.07 3.84
C HIS A 145 3.00 2.61 3.36
N PHE A 146 2.29 1.76 4.10
CA PHE A 146 2.00 0.40 3.66
C PHE A 146 1.26 0.39 2.32
N GLY A 147 0.27 1.27 2.14
CA GLY A 147 -0.40 1.45 0.85
C GLY A 147 0.55 1.85 -0.28
N GLN A 148 1.47 2.78 -0.03
CA GLN A 148 2.48 3.19 -1.01
C GLN A 148 3.41 2.01 -1.38
N ASP A 149 3.82 1.21 -0.42
CA ASP A 149 4.62 0.01 -0.67
C ASP A 149 3.84 -1.07 -1.43
N MET A 150 2.53 -1.21 -1.14
CA MET A 150 1.63 -2.10 -1.87
C MET A 150 1.52 -1.72 -3.35
N SER A 151 1.56 -0.43 -3.70
CA SER A 151 1.50 0.02 -5.08
C SER A 151 2.67 -0.49 -5.94
N ARG A 152 3.81 -0.78 -5.30
CA ARG A 152 5.00 -1.33 -5.95
C ARG A 152 4.91 -2.85 -6.21
N SER A 153 3.84 -3.49 -5.73
CA SER A 153 3.67 -4.94 -5.83
C SER A 153 3.18 -5.42 -7.20
N GLY A 154 2.85 -4.51 -8.13
CA GLY A 154 2.60 -4.93 -9.51
C GLY A 154 1.41 -4.33 -10.25
N PRO A 155 0.50 -5.17 -10.82
CA PRO A 155 -0.49 -4.73 -11.79
C PRO A 155 -1.58 -3.83 -11.17
N VAL A 156 -2.50 -3.36 -12.01
CA VAL A 156 -3.55 -2.40 -11.64
C VAL A 156 -4.38 -2.85 -10.44
N ILE A 157 -4.62 -4.14 -10.25
CA ILE A 157 -5.33 -4.65 -9.06
C ILE A 157 -4.56 -4.36 -7.76
N ALA A 158 -3.23 -4.43 -7.78
CA ALA A 158 -2.41 -4.06 -6.62
C ALA A 158 -2.46 -2.55 -6.35
N ALA A 159 -2.43 -1.73 -7.41
CA ALA A 159 -2.59 -0.29 -7.30
C ALA A 159 -3.97 0.11 -6.75
N LEU A 160 -5.05 -0.55 -7.18
CA LEU A 160 -6.38 -0.33 -6.62
C LEU A 160 -6.49 -0.78 -5.15
N THR A 161 -5.77 -1.84 -4.78
CA THR A 161 -5.66 -2.26 -3.37
C THR A 161 -4.90 -1.22 -2.55
N ALA A 162 -3.78 -0.74 -3.06
CA ALA A 162 -2.99 0.34 -2.45
C ALA A 162 -3.80 1.62 -2.26
N HIS A 163 -4.52 2.04 -3.28
CA HIS A 163 -5.45 3.16 -3.24
C HIS A 163 -6.45 3.04 -2.08
N ALA A 164 -7.08 1.89 -1.97
CA ALA A 164 -8.07 1.66 -0.93
C ALA A 164 -7.42 1.66 0.49
N ILE A 165 -6.21 1.11 0.63
CA ILE A 165 -5.43 1.14 1.89
C ILE A 165 -5.10 2.59 2.29
N ILE A 166 -4.64 3.41 1.33
CA ILE A 166 -4.31 4.81 1.60
C ILE A 166 -5.56 5.57 2.05
N LEU A 167 -6.68 5.42 1.35
CA LEU A 167 -7.94 6.10 1.72
C LEU A 167 -8.43 5.73 3.10
N ASP A 168 -8.43 4.43 3.47
CA ASP A 168 -8.85 3.97 4.79
C ASP A 168 -8.05 4.64 5.92
N ASN A 169 -6.77 4.95 5.69
CA ASN A 169 -5.91 5.56 6.70
C ASN A 169 -5.86 7.11 6.63
N LEU A 170 -6.15 7.73 5.48
CA LEU A 170 -6.28 9.20 5.39
C LEU A 170 -7.60 9.69 6.02
N GLN A 171 -8.67 8.91 5.94
CA GLN A 171 -9.97 9.31 6.46
C GLN A 171 -9.95 9.60 7.97
N PRO A 172 -9.48 8.70 8.86
CA PRO A 172 -9.44 8.97 10.29
C PRO A 172 -8.49 10.11 10.68
N LEU A 173 -7.41 10.34 9.91
CA LEU A 173 -6.55 11.52 10.08
C LEU A 173 -7.32 12.81 9.83
N ARG A 174 -8.07 12.88 8.71
CA ARG A 174 -8.91 14.02 8.38
C ARG A 174 -9.99 14.26 9.45
N ASP A 175 -10.72 13.22 9.81
CA ASP A 175 -11.82 13.29 10.75
C ASP A 175 -11.32 13.73 12.14
N SER A 176 -10.15 13.26 12.56
CA SER A 176 -9.50 13.69 13.82
C SER A 176 -9.08 15.16 13.80
N ALA A 177 -8.55 15.62 12.66
CA ALA A 177 -8.18 17.03 12.48
C ALA A 177 -9.44 17.93 12.52
N GLN A 178 -10.51 17.57 11.81
CA GLN A 178 -11.78 18.30 11.78
C GLN A 178 -12.49 18.33 13.13
N GLN A 179 -12.38 17.27 13.92
CA GLN A 179 -12.97 17.17 15.25
C GLN A 179 -12.14 17.85 16.35
N GLY A 180 -11.01 18.48 16.00
CA GLY A 180 -10.13 19.15 16.98
C GLY A 180 -9.42 18.19 17.94
N LYS A 181 -9.27 16.91 17.57
CA LYS A 181 -8.59 15.89 18.38
C LYS A 181 -7.05 15.96 18.27
N LEU A 182 -6.54 16.71 17.31
CA LEU A 182 -5.11 16.93 17.10
C LEU A 182 -4.73 18.32 17.61
N ASN A 183 -3.62 18.41 18.36
CA ASN A 183 -3.06 19.69 18.75
C ASN A 183 -2.32 20.36 17.57
N GLU A 184 -1.91 21.63 17.73
CA GLU A 184 -1.31 22.42 16.65
C GLU A 184 0.06 21.86 16.20
N GLU A 185 0.83 21.26 17.10
CA GLU A 185 2.11 20.62 16.78
C GLU A 185 1.89 19.38 15.90
N GLN A 186 0.95 18.52 16.29
CA GLN A 186 0.56 17.33 15.51
C GLN A 186 0.00 17.71 14.12
N LYS A 187 -0.81 18.77 14.04
CA LYS A 187 -1.31 19.29 12.75
C LYS A 187 -0.16 19.77 11.87
N ALA A 188 0.80 20.51 12.43
CA ALA A 188 1.95 21.01 11.70
C ALA A 188 2.84 19.87 11.18
N GLU A 189 3.17 18.90 12.03
CA GLU A 189 3.96 17.71 11.65
C GLU A 189 3.26 16.90 10.57
N LEU A 190 1.97 16.60 10.77
CA LEU A 190 1.16 15.85 9.80
C LEU A 190 1.08 16.56 8.44
N SER A 191 0.94 17.91 8.44
CA SER A 191 0.95 18.70 7.21
C SER A 191 2.26 18.56 6.43
N VAL A 192 3.41 18.47 7.12
CA VAL A 192 4.70 18.23 6.48
C VAL A 192 4.74 16.84 5.84
N VAL A 193 4.30 15.80 6.57
CA VAL A 193 4.29 14.42 6.06
C VAL A 193 3.34 14.28 4.88
N VAL A 194 2.12 14.81 4.96
CA VAL A 194 1.12 14.72 3.87
C VAL A 194 1.61 15.38 2.59
N LYS A 195 2.42 16.45 2.68
CA LYS A 195 3.03 17.08 1.50
C LYS A 195 4.06 16.19 0.78
N THR A 196 4.63 15.22 1.47
CA THR A 196 5.56 14.26 0.83
C THR A 196 4.85 13.14 0.07
N ILE A 197 3.55 12.95 0.32
CA ILE A 197 2.72 11.97 -0.38
C ILE A 197 2.40 12.55 -1.77
N PRO A 198 2.63 11.81 -2.88
CA PRO A 198 2.20 12.22 -4.20
C PRO A 198 0.70 12.57 -4.20
N GLU A 199 0.29 13.54 -5.02
CA GLU A 199 -1.11 14.02 -5.01
C GLU A 199 -2.13 12.90 -5.20
N ASP A 200 -1.85 11.97 -6.09
CA ASP A 200 -2.66 10.80 -6.39
C ASP A 200 -2.13 9.51 -5.73
N GLY A 201 -1.31 9.64 -4.68
CA GLY A 201 -0.85 8.59 -3.79
C GLY A 201 0.46 7.91 -4.19
N PHE A 202 0.65 7.59 -5.48
CA PHE A 202 1.81 6.87 -6.02
C PHE A 202 1.84 6.91 -7.56
N ASP A 203 2.92 6.40 -8.19
CA ASP A 203 3.04 6.33 -9.66
C ASP A 203 2.15 5.22 -10.27
N TRP A 204 0.97 5.57 -10.74
CA TRP A 204 0.03 4.68 -11.42
C TRP A 204 0.56 4.16 -12.75
N GLY A 205 1.45 4.88 -13.40
CA GLY A 205 2.07 4.45 -14.64
C GLY A 205 2.91 3.19 -14.48
N VAL A 206 3.49 2.95 -13.30
CA VAL A 206 4.21 1.72 -13.00
C VAL A 206 3.27 0.52 -13.02
N ALA A 207 2.13 0.59 -12.36
CA ALA A 207 1.14 -0.50 -12.33
C ALA A 207 0.61 -0.83 -13.74
N TRP A 208 0.37 0.19 -14.57
CA TRP A 208 -0.04 -0.01 -15.97
C TRP A 208 1.07 -0.61 -16.84
N GLY A 209 2.33 -0.26 -16.58
CA GLY A 209 3.47 -0.90 -17.25
C GLY A 209 3.59 -2.38 -16.93
N VAL A 210 3.32 -2.78 -15.68
CA VAL A 210 3.29 -4.19 -15.28
C VAL A 210 2.09 -4.92 -15.91
N GLU A 211 0.91 -4.31 -15.91
CA GLU A 211 -0.29 -4.86 -16.57
C GLU A 211 -0.06 -5.07 -18.07
N PHE A 212 0.55 -4.08 -18.72
CA PHE A 212 0.95 -4.19 -20.13
C PHE A 212 1.89 -5.37 -20.35
N ALA A 213 2.94 -5.52 -19.56
CA ALA A 213 3.90 -6.61 -19.72
C ALA A 213 3.25 -8.01 -19.53
N ILE A 214 2.30 -8.14 -18.60
CA ILE A 214 1.53 -9.39 -18.38
C ILE A 214 0.64 -9.68 -19.58
N GLY A 215 -0.12 -8.70 -20.06
CA GLY A 215 -1.04 -8.87 -21.18
C GLY A 215 -0.32 -9.14 -22.50
N ASP A 216 0.75 -8.42 -22.79
CA ASP A 216 1.59 -8.66 -23.97
C ASP A 216 2.13 -10.10 -23.98
N GLN A 217 2.70 -10.54 -22.85
CA GLN A 217 3.21 -11.91 -22.77
C GLN A 217 2.13 -12.97 -22.97
N PHE A 218 0.90 -12.72 -22.48
CA PHE A 218 -0.23 -13.61 -22.72
C PHE A 218 -0.57 -13.67 -24.21
N LEU A 219 -0.61 -12.54 -24.91
CA LEU A 219 -0.90 -12.47 -26.34
C LEU A 219 0.20 -13.14 -27.18
N GLN A 220 1.48 -12.92 -26.85
CA GLN A 220 2.62 -13.57 -27.53
C GLN A 220 2.61 -15.08 -27.35
N LYS A 221 2.30 -15.61 -26.15
CA LYS A 221 2.13 -17.05 -25.91
C LYS A 221 0.93 -17.62 -26.68
N SER A 222 -0.16 -16.91 -26.76
CA SER A 222 -1.35 -17.31 -27.50
C SER A 222 -1.09 -17.41 -29.00
N ARG A 223 -0.23 -16.55 -29.56
CA ARG A 223 0.22 -16.56 -30.94
C ARG A 223 0.95 -17.85 -31.30
N THR A 224 1.73 -18.42 -30.38
CA THR A 224 2.48 -19.68 -30.64
C THR A 224 1.68 -20.93 -30.39
N ALA A 225 0.58 -20.87 -29.61
CA ALA A 225 -0.16 -22.06 -29.17
C ALA A 225 -1.45 -22.32 -29.93
N ARG A 226 -2.05 -21.38 -30.63
CA ARG A 226 -3.34 -21.49 -31.34
C ARG A 226 -3.33 -20.65 -32.63
N LYS A 227 -4.49 -20.57 -33.35
CA LYS A 227 -4.65 -19.66 -34.50
C LYS A 227 -4.08 -18.27 -34.11
N PRO A 228 -3.04 -17.80 -34.81
CA PRO A 228 -2.41 -16.55 -34.44
C PRO A 228 -3.45 -15.41 -34.43
N GLU A 229 -3.55 -14.69 -33.32
CA GLU A 229 -4.14 -13.36 -33.36
C GLU A 229 -3.41 -12.57 -34.45
N SER A 230 -4.12 -11.74 -35.21
CA SER A 230 -3.44 -10.96 -36.24
C SER A 230 -2.41 -10.04 -35.58
N ASP A 231 -1.22 -9.94 -36.13
CA ASP A 231 -0.17 -9.03 -35.63
C ASP A 231 -0.67 -7.60 -35.46
N ASP A 232 -1.66 -7.20 -36.25
CA ASP A 232 -2.30 -5.88 -36.14
C ASP A 232 -3.08 -5.68 -34.85
N LYS A 233 -3.72 -6.74 -34.30
CA LYS A 233 -4.45 -6.64 -33.02
C LYS A 233 -3.48 -6.53 -31.84
N ILE A 234 -2.39 -7.30 -31.87
CA ILE A 234 -1.35 -7.21 -30.83
C ILE A 234 -0.74 -5.82 -30.86
N ARG A 235 -0.39 -5.29 -32.01
CA ARG A 235 0.12 -3.93 -32.16
C ARG A 235 -0.86 -2.87 -31.65
N ALA A 236 -2.14 -3.00 -31.99
CA ALA A 236 -3.17 -2.08 -31.51
C ALA A 236 -3.33 -2.14 -29.99
N TYR A 237 -3.18 -3.32 -29.36
CA TYR A 237 -3.16 -3.47 -27.90
C TYR A 237 -1.93 -2.76 -27.28
N GLU A 238 -0.74 -2.99 -27.83
CA GLU A 238 0.50 -2.36 -27.38
C GLU A 238 0.40 -0.82 -27.46
N GLU A 239 -0.06 -0.29 -28.60
CA GLU A 239 -0.27 1.14 -28.81
C GLU A 239 -1.25 1.73 -27.79
N TYR A 240 -2.38 1.05 -27.54
CA TYR A 240 -3.36 1.48 -26.54
C TYR A 240 -2.77 1.51 -25.13
N MET A 241 -2.10 0.43 -24.71
CA MET A 241 -1.54 0.32 -23.35
C MET A 241 -0.44 1.35 -23.09
N LEU A 242 0.41 1.63 -24.08
CA LEU A 242 1.44 2.67 -23.99
C LEU A 242 0.82 4.07 -23.91
N ALA A 243 -0.22 4.35 -24.69
CA ALA A 243 -0.93 5.61 -24.63
C ALA A 243 -1.64 5.80 -23.27
N ALA A 244 -2.30 4.75 -22.77
CA ALA A 244 -2.94 4.77 -21.45
C ALA A 244 -1.93 4.98 -20.30
N GLN A 245 -0.76 4.33 -20.38
CA GLN A 245 0.31 4.55 -19.41
C GLN A 245 0.81 6.00 -19.44
N ALA A 246 0.95 6.60 -20.60
CA ALA A 246 1.36 8.00 -20.73
C ALA A 246 0.32 8.95 -20.11
N VAL A 247 -0.97 8.71 -20.35
CA VAL A 247 -2.07 9.49 -19.77
C VAL A 247 -2.08 9.42 -18.23
N LEU A 248 -1.78 8.27 -17.65
CA LEU A 248 -1.74 8.11 -16.19
C LEU A 248 -0.52 8.76 -15.52
N ARG A 249 0.43 9.29 -16.27
CA ARG A 249 1.52 10.14 -15.76
C ARG A 249 1.18 11.63 -15.73
N GLU A 250 0.09 12.01 -16.38
CA GLU A 250 -0.45 13.37 -16.32
C GLU A 250 -1.24 13.56 -15.01
N THR A 251 -1.60 14.79 -14.67
CA THR A 251 -2.51 15.01 -13.55
C THR A 251 -3.86 14.35 -13.82
N PRO A 252 -4.62 13.93 -12.79
CA PRO A 252 -5.93 13.29 -13.00
C PRO A 252 -6.93 14.17 -13.79
N ALA A 253 -6.84 15.50 -13.66
CA ALA A 253 -7.68 16.43 -14.38
C ALA A 253 -7.32 16.50 -15.89
N GLU A 254 -6.04 16.52 -16.24
CA GLU A 254 -5.57 16.48 -17.62
C GLU A 254 -5.88 15.12 -18.27
N ALA A 255 -5.72 14.04 -17.50
CA ALA A 255 -5.99 12.68 -17.94
C ALA A 255 -7.45 12.48 -18.39
N GLU A 256 -8.44 13.16 -17.79
CA GLU A 256 -9.87 12.93 -18.08
C GLU A 256 -10.22 13.19 -19.56
N SER A 257 -9.73 14.29 -20.14
CA SER A 257 -9.94 14.60 -21.56
C SER A 257 -9.24 13.59 -22.48
N ARG A 258 -8.00 13.21 -22.14
CA ARG A 258 -7.19 12.25 -22.89
C ARG A 258 -7.77 10.83 -22.86
N ILE A 259 -8.41 10.43 -21.77
CA ILE A 259 -9.12 9.15 -21.67
C ILE A 259 -10.27 9.10 -22.66
N ALA A 260 -11.06 10.18 -22.78
CA ALA A 260 -12.14 10.24 -23.74
C ALA A 260 -11.64 10.07 -25.20
N ASP A 261 -10.48 10.60 -25.53
CA ASP A 261 -9.85 10.45 -26.84
C ASP A 261 -9.37 9.01 -27.13
N LEU A 262 -9.03 8.25 -26.07
CA LEU A 262 -8.57 6.85 -26.20
C LEU A 262 -9.73 5.83 -26.29
N GLU A 263 -10.91 6.14 -25.79
CA GLU A 263 -12.05 5.20 -25.80
C GLU A 263 -12.41 4.64 -27.20
N PRO A 264 -12.38 5.41 -28.31
CA PRO A 264 -12.62 4.87 -29.64
C PRO A 264 -11.58 3.81 -30.04
N ASN A 265 -10.34 3.94 -29.62
CA ASN A 265 -9.28 2.97 -29.91
C ASN A 265 -9.51 1.65 -29.16
N LEU A 266 -9.95 1.70 -27.89
CA LEU A 266 -10.33 0.51 -27.13
C LEU A 266 -11.43 -0.29 -27.85
N ARG A 267 -12.42 0.37 -28.44
CA ARG A 267 -13.52 -0.28 -29.18
C ARG A 267 -13.09 -0.99 -30.45
N ARG A 268 -11.91 -0.63 -31.01
CA ARG A 268 -11.35 -1.29 -32.22
C ARG A 268 -10.60 -2.57 -31.90
N LEU A 269 -10.25 -2.82 -30.65
CA LEU A 269 -9.58 -4.02 -30.21
C LEU A 269 -10.52 -5.22 -30.25
N GLY A 270 -9.96 -6.41 -30.39
CA GLY A 270 -10.70 -7.67 -30.25
C GLY A 270 -11.15 -7.90 -28.80
N LYS A 271 -12.10 -8.82 -28.61
CA LYS A 271 -12.63 -9.16 -27.27
C LYS A 271 -11.55 -9.68 -26.31
N VAL A 272 -10.56 -10.41 -26.82
CA VAL A 272 -9.47 -10.94 -25.99
C VAL A 272 -8.62 -9.80 -25.46
N GLU A 273 -8.19 -8.90 -26.33
CA GLU A 273 -7.38 -7.74 -25.97
C GLU A 273 -8.13 -6.82 -25.01
N GLN A 274 -9.42 -6.54 -25.28
CA GLN A 274 -10.26 -5.72 -24.41
C GLN A 274 -10.36 -6.31 -22.97
N ASN A 275 -10.44 -7.64 -22.84
CA ASN A 275 -10.51 -8.31 -21.53
C ASN A 275 -9.20 -8.26 -20.74
N LEU A 276 -8.08 -7.96 -21.40
CA LEU A 276 -6.78 -7.80 -20.76
C LEU A 276 -6.51 -6.36 -20.29
N ILE A 277 -7.41 -5.43 -20.61
CA ILE A 277 -7.23 -4.01 -20.32
C ILE A 277 -8.09 -3.61 -19.12
N PRO A 278 -7.49 -3.14 -18.03
CA PRO A 278 -8.25 -2.56 -16.93
C PRO A 278 -9.02 -1.31 -17.36
N SER A 279 -10.01 -0.93 -16.57
CA SER A 279 -10.74 0.33 -16.82
C SER A 279 -9.84 1.53 -16.56
N LEU A 280 -9.41 2.21 -17.65
CA LEU A 280 -8.61 3.43 -17.58
C LEU A 280 -9.38 4.55 -16.86
N ARG A 281 -10.68 4.71 -17.17
CA ARG A 281 -11.57 5.67 -16.50
C ARG A 281 -11.69 5.36 -15.00
N GLY A 282 -11.96 4.09 -14.64
CA GLY A 282 -12.05 3.67 -13.23
C GLY A 282 -10.74 3.89 -12.46
N THR A 283 -9.60 3.70 -13.14
CA THR A 283 -8.28 4.02 -12.58
C THR A 283 -8.14 5.53 -12.31
N ASN A 284 -8.52 6.38 -13.27
CA ASN A 284 -8.45 7.83 -13.09
C ASN A 284 -9.43 8.34 -12.02
N GLU A 285 -10.61 7.78 -11.91
CA GLU A 285 -11.56 8.06 -10.82
C GLU A 285 -10.97 7.70 -9.45
N ALA A 286 -10.22 6.61 -9.35
CA ALA A 286 -9.50 6.25 -8.13
C ALA A 286 -8.43 7.30 -7.78
N ARG A 287 -7.65 7.78 -8.77
CA ARG A 287 -6.69 8.88 -8.61
C ARG A 287 -7.35 10.15 -8.08
N ILE A 288 -8.45 10.57 -8.70
CA ILE A 288 -9.23 11.75 -8.28
C ILE A 288 -9.66 11.63 -6.81
N ARG A 289 -10.11 10.45 -6.37
CA ARG A 289 -10.49 10.24 -4.97
C ARG A 289 -9.33 10.41 -4.01
N LEU A 290 -8.11 9.98 -4.37
CA LEU A 290 -6.92 10.20 -3.53
C LEU A 290 -6.54 11.68 -3.45
N VAL A 291 -6.52 12.39 -4.59
CA VAL A 291 -6.31 13.86 -4.61
C VAL A 291 -7.31 14.54 -3.68
N THR A 292 -8.60 14.25 -3.86
CA THR A 292 -9.66 14.83 -3.04
C THR A 292 -9.45 14.56 -1.53
N ALA A 293 -9.20 13.30 -1.17
CA ALA A 293 -9.02 12.93 0.25
C ALA A 293 -7.79 13.62 0.87
N ARG A 294 -6.68 13.72 0.12
CA ARG A 294 -5.46 14.42 0.54
C ARG A 294 -5.71 15.92 0.72
N ASP A 295 -6.39 16.55 -0.23
CA ASP A 295 -6.70 17.98 -0.18
C ASP A 295 -7.67 18.32 0.96
N GLU A 296 -8.70 17.50 1.20
CA GLU A 296 -9.60 17.62 2.34
C GLU A 296 -8.83 17.50 3.68
N LEU A 297 -7.87 16.57 3.79
CA LEU A 297 -7.01 16.48 4.96
C LEU A 297 -6.15 17.75 5.11
N MET A 298 -5.50 18.22 4.05
CA MET A 298 -4.69 19.44 4.08
C MET A 298 -5.52 20.68 4.49
N GLN A 299 -6.76 20.77 4.02
CA GLN A 299 -7.69 21.82 4.44
C GLN A 299 -8.04 21.70 5.92
N ALA A 300 -8.34 20.50 6.42
CA ALA A 300 -8.63 20.27 7.83
C ALA A 300 -7.46 20.66 8.76
N LEU A 301 -6.21 20.37 8.32
CA LEU A 301 -5.01 20.72 9.06
C LEU A 301 -4.72 22.23 9.08
N SER A 302 -5.20 22.99 8.10
CA SER A 302 -5.02 24.46 8.03
C SER A 302 -6.09 25.25 8.80
N THR A 303 -7.18 24.60 9.22
CA THR A 303 -8.28 25.22 9.97
C THR A 303 -7.87 25.40 11.44
N LYS A 304 -8.00 26.65 11.95
CA LYS A 304 -7.70 27.00 13.35
C LYS A 304 -8.83 26.62 14.29
#